data_5d0cc475921761305ac6ea03f82982f8
#
_entry.id   5d0cc475921761305ac6ea03f82982f8
#
_cell.length_a   1.000
_cell.length_b   1.000
_cell.length_c   1.000
_cell.angle_alpha   90.00
_cell.angle_beta   90.00
_cell.angle_gamma   90.00
#
_symmetry.space_group_name_H-M   'P 1'
#
loop_
_entity.id
_entity.type
_entity.pdbx_description
1 polymer ?
#
loop_
_entity_poly.entity_id
_entity_poly.type
_entity_poly.pdbx_seq_one_letter_code
_entity_poly.pdbx_strand_id
1 'polypeptide(L)'
;DSWAIADRIMSSPGNTQTSMAAANPNTNAINATRHLGMLPDGYYINRRFTDTDSYFVKTDVPNGAKMFNRTPLQTKMEPDFDTGNLRFKARERYSFGVSDWRSFFGSAG
;
A
#
# COMPACT_ATOMS: atom_id res chain seq x y z
N ASP A 1 -10.51 -12.48 5.82
CA ASP A 1 -9.93 -11.13 5.72
C ASP A 1 -8.63 -11.17 4.92
N SER A 2 -8.54 -10.38 3.84
CA SER A 2 -7.42 -10.39 2.89
C SER A 2 -6.06 -10.09 3.54
N TRP A 3 -6.04 -9.31 4.63
CA TRP A 3 -4.81 -8.99 5.35
C TRP A 3 -4.17 -10.24 5.99
N ALA A 4 -4.97 -11.17 6.50
CA ALA A 4 -4.46 -12.40 7.11
C ALA A 4 -3.82 -13.32 6.05
N ILE A 5 -4.36 -13.28 4.83
CA ILE A 5 -3.79 -14.01 3.69
C ILE A 5 -2.47 -13.37 3.25
N ALA A 6 -2.44 -12.04 3.16
CA ALA A 6 -1.22 -11.30 2.83
C ALA A 6 -0.11 -11.56 3.85
N ASP A 7 -0.43 -11.49 5.15
CA ASP A 7 0.51 -11.78 6.23
C ASP A 7 1.04 -13.22 6.13
N ARG A 8 0.18 -14.18 5.88
CA ARG A 8 0.57 -15.58 5.72
C ARG A 8 1.48 -15.82 4.52
N ILE A 9 1.23 -15.12 3.39
CA ILE A 9 2.08 -15.18 2.20
C ILE A 9 3.46 -14.57 2.49
N MET A 10 3.50 -13.43 3.17
CA MET A 10 4.73 -12.68 3.41
C MET A 10 5.57 -13.29 4.54
N SER A 11 4.93 -13.85 5.57
CA SER A 11 5.61 -14.30 6.77
C SER A 11 5.98 -15.79 6.74
N SER A 12 5.27 -16.61 5.96
CA SER A 12 5.53 -18.05 5.96
C SER A 12 6.88 -18.38 5.31
N PRO A 13 7.69 -19.25 5.95
CA PRO A 13 8.95 -19.71 5.36
C PRO A 13 8.75 -20.70 4.21
N GLY A 14 7.56 -21.25 4.07
CA GLY A 14 7.20 -22.31 3.14
C GLY A 14 6.38 -23.39 3.82
N ASN A 15 6.03 -24.41 3.09
CA ASN A 15 5.33 -25.59 3.62
C ASN A 15 6.36 -26.68 3.93
N THR A 16 6.66 -26.88 5.21
CA THR A 16 7.46 -28.01 5.68
C THR A 16 6.51 -29.08 6.16
N GLN A 17 6.38 -30.17 5.42
CA GLN A 17 5.66 -31.33 5.93
C GLN A 17 6.51 -32.03 6.99
N THR A 18 6.06 -31.96 8.23
CA THR A 18 6.64 -32.66 9.39
C THR A 18 6.16 -34.11 9.51
N SER A 19 5.43 -34.62 8.54
CA SER A 19 4.97 -36.03 8.57
C SER A 19 6.11 -36.96 8.27
N MET A 20 6.50 -37.76 9.25
CA MET A 20 7.53 -38.81 9.14
C MET A 20 7.22 -39.93 8.12
N ALA A 21 6.03 -39.92 7.52
CA ALA A 21 5.59 -40.98 6.61
C ALA A 21 5.97 -40.74 5.14
N ALA A 22 6.46 -39.59 4.78
CA ALA A 22 6.82 -39.30 3.39
C ALA A 22 8.26 -38.77 3.32
N ALA A 23 9.20 -39.68 3.23
CA ALA A 23 10.57 -39.37 2.81
C ALA A 23 10.62 -38.92 1.33
N ASN A 24 9.78 -37.96 0.93
CA ASN A 24 9.85 -37.37 -0.38
C ASN A 24 10.51 -35.98 -0.24
N PRO A 25 11.78 -35.85 -0.66
CA PRO A 25 12.51 -34.56 -0.55
C PRO A 25 11.88 -33.42 -1.35
N ASN A 26 10.92 -33.72 -2.22
CA ASN A 26 10.24 -32.71 -3.06
C ASN A 26 9.02 -32.08 -2.39
N THR A 27 8.69 -32.42 -1.14
CA THR A 27 7.54 -31.85 -0.42
C THR A 27 7.86 -30.55 0.33
N ASN A 28 9.11 -30.15 0.38
CA ASN A 28 9.53 -28.86 0.95
C ASN A 28 9.33 -27.72 -0.07
N ALA A 29 8.11 -27.22 -0.14
CA ALA A 29 7.82 -26.05 -0.96
C ALA A 29 8.31 -24.77 -0.25
N ILE A 30 9.32 -24.14 -0.81
CA ILE A 30 9.83 -22.86 -0.34
C ILE A 30 8.89 -21.75 -0.81
N ASN A 31 8.58 -20.79 0.06
CA ASN A 31 7.85 -19.60 -0.33
C ASN A 31 8.73 -18.71 -1.21
N ALA A 32 8.58 -18.84 -2.53
CA ALA A 32 9.37 -18.10 -3.50
C ALA A 32 9.17 -16.59 -3.39
N THR A 33 7.96 -16.13 -3.09
CA THR A 33 7.63 -14.70 -2.95
C THR A 33 8.47 -14.05 -1.85
N ARG A 34 8.59 -14.71 -0.70
CA ARG A 34 9.43 -14.24 0.40
C ARG A 34 10.92 -14.40 0.11
N HIS A 35 11.32 -15.56 -0.40
CA HIS A 35 12.73 -15.89 -0.61
C HIS A 35 13.39 -15.01 -1.66
N LEU A 36 12.69 -14.71 -2.73
CA LEU A 36 13.15 -13.82 -3.81
C LEU A 36 12.98 -12.34 -3.51
N GLY A 37 12.36 -11.99 -2.38
CA GLY A 37 12.12 -10.59 -2.04
C GLY A 37 11.25 -9.85 -3.06
N MET A 38 10.25 -10.55 -3.64
CA MET A 38 9.40 -9.97 -4.70
C MET A 38 8.58 -8.77 -4.25
N LEU A 39 8.38 -8.62 -2.94
CA LEU A 39 7.65 -7.50 -2.32
C LEU A 39 8.56 -6.80 -1.31
N PRO A 40 9.53 -6.00 -1.76
CA PRO A 40 10.51 -5.36 -0.88
C PRO A 40 9.88 -4.39 0.12
N ASP A 41 8.81 -3.71 -0.28
CA ASP A 41 8.11 -2.73 0.55
C ASP A 41 7.04 -3.36 1.46
N GLY A 42 6.84 -4.68 1.38
CA GLY A 42 5.84 -5.39 2.16
C GLY A 42 4.40 -5.05 1.75
N TYR A 43 3.49 -5.01 2.72
CA TYR A 43 2.09 -4.69 2.49
C TYR A 43 1.60 -3.61 3.46
N TYR A 44 0.58 -2.87 3.03
CA TYR A 44 -0.06 -1.83 3.81
C TYR A 44 -1.56 -2.06 3.94
N ILE A 45 -2.09 -1.98 5.15
CA ILE A 45 -3.51 -2.14 5.44
C ILE A 45 -4.18 -0.77 5.41
N ASN A 46 -5.03 -0.54 4.42
CA ASN A 46 -5.82 0.68 4.35
C ASN A 46 -7.19 0.48 5.00
N ARG A 47 -7.36 1.01 6.21
CA ARG A 47 -8.61 0.92 7.00
C ARG A 47 -9.76 1.76 6.46
N ARG A 48 -9.55 2.53 5.40
CA ARG A 48 -10.60 3.34 4.76
C ARG A 48 -11.36 2.57 3.69
N PHE A 49 -10.87 1.41 3.30
CA PHE A 49 -11.63 0.53 2.43
C PHE A 49 -12.75 -0.14 3.22
N THR A 50 -13.96 -0.06 2.67
CA THR A 50 -15.16 -0.69 3.24
C THR A 50 -15.27 -2.16 2.82
N ASP A 51 -14.65 -2.51 1.72
CA ASP A 51 -14.58 -3.87 1.20
C ASP A 51 -13.42 -4.63 1.85
N THR A 52 -13.71 -5.80 2.40
CA THR A 52 -12.74 -6.64 3.11
C THR A 52 -11.90 -7.53 2.19
N ASP A 53 -12.34 -7.71 0.95
CA ASP A 53 -11.74 -8.64 -0.02
C ASP A 53 -10.95 -7.92 -1.12
N SER A 54 -11.08 -6.60 -1.23
CA SER A 54 -10.35 -5.81 -2.21
C SER A 54 -8.87 -5.70 -1.85
N TYR A 55 -8.02 -5.82 -2.86
CA TYR A 55 -6.59 -5.59 -2.74
C TYR A 55 -6.03 -4.90 -3.96
N PHE A 56 -4.93 -4.18 -3.77
CA PHE A 56 -4.21 -3.48 -4.84
C PHE A 56 -2.72 -3.77 -4.72
N VAL A 57 -2.11 -4.03 -5.86
CA VAL A 57 -0.66 -4.23 -5.99
C VAL A 57 -0.10 -3.08 -6.80
N LYS A 58 0.86 -2.38 -6.23
CA LYS A 58 1.64 -1.38 -6.95
C LYS A 58 2.88 -2.04 -7.54
N THR A 59 3.12 -1.83 -8.81
CA THR A 59 4.30 -2.33 -9.51
C THR A 59 5.40 -1.25 -9.59
N ASP A 60 6.62 -1.66 -9.91
CA ASP A 60 7.79 -0.77 -10.04
C ASP A 60 7.89 -0.12 -11.44
N VAL A 61 6.77 0.05 -12.13
CA VAL A 61 6.75 0.72 -13.43
C VAL A 61 7.06 2.21 -13.25
N PRO A 62 8.07 2.73 -13.97
CA PRO A 62 8.42 4.15 -13.90
C PRO A 62 7.26 5.01 -14.38
N ASN A 63 7.05 6.13 -13.72
CA ASN A 63 6.00 7.10 -14.05
C ASN A 63 4.56 6.58 -13.90
N GLY A 64 4.30 5.56 -13.12
CA GLY A 64 2.96 5.03 -12.88
C GLY A 64 2.06 6.02 -12.13
N ALA A 65 2.11 5.95 -10.81
CA ALA A 65 1.36 6.88 -9.95
C ALA A 65 2.12 8.20 -9.78
N LYS A 66 1.43 9.32 -9.96
CA LYS A 66 1.99 10.65 -9.81
C LYS A 66 1.14 11.52 -8.91
N MET A 67 1.79 12.28 -8.07
CA MET A 67 1.19 13.38 -7.33
C MET A 67 1.66 14.70 -7.97
N PHE A 68 0.70 15.50 -8.42
CA PHE A 68 0.95 16.83 -8.96
C PHE A 68 0.67 17.86 -7.87
N ASN A 69 1.70 18.49 -7.37
CA ASN A 69 1.54 19.57 -6.42
C ASN A 69 1.54 20.92 -7.16
N ARG A 70 0.35 21.52 -7.28
CA ARG A 70 0.18 22.83 -7.94
C ARG A 70 0.52 23.98 -7.01
N THR A 71 0.12 23.86 -5.75
CA THR A 71 0.37 24.88 -4.73
C THR A 71 0.72 24.15 -3.44
N PRO A 72 1.97 24.29 -2.94
CA PRO A 72 2.35 23.71 -1.67
C PRO A 72 1.52 24.31 -0.53
N LEU A 73 1.50 23.65 0.59
CA LEU A 73 0.79 24.13 1.78
C LEU A 73 1.28 25.52 2.16
N GLN A 74 0.37 26.49 2.07
CA GLN A 74 0.59 27.86 2.49
C GLN A 74 -0.31 28.18 3.68
N THR A 75 0.28 28.72 4.71
CA THR A 75 -0.44 29.15 5.92
C THR A 75 -0.32 30.65 6.08
N LYS A 76 -1.41 31.31 6.44
CA LYS A 76 -1.46 32.72 6.77
C LYS A 76 -2.23 32.93 8.06
N MET A 77 -1.75 33.84 8.88
CA MET A 77 -2.43 34.35 10.06
C MET A 77 -2.63 35.82 9.92
N GLU A 78 -3.85 36.28 10.13
CA GLU A 78 -4.20 37.69 10.14
C GLU A 78 -5.07 37.99 11.38
N PRO A 79 -4.69 39.00 12.18
CA PRO A 79 -5.58 39.48 13.23
C PRO A 79 -6.76 40.21 12.59
N ASP A 80 -7.95 39.95 13.11
CA ASP A 80 -9.15 40.69 12.72
C ASP A 80 -9.28 41.93 13.60
N PHE A 81 -9.21 43.11 13.00
CA PHE A 81 -9.21 44.35 13.72
C PHE A 81 -10.54 44.59 14.44
N ASP A 82 -11.67 44.21 13.84
CA ASP A 82 -13.01 44.48 14.37
C ASP A 82 -13.38 43.61 15.55
N THR A 83 -12.95 42.34 15.55
CA THR A 83 -13.34 41.38 16.56
C THR A 83 -12.22 41.00 17.54
N GLY A 84 -10.97 41.40 17.24
CA GLY A 84 -9.79 41.02 18.00
C GLY A 84 -9.42 39.53 17.91
N ASN A 85 -10.10 38.77 17.04
CA ASN A 85 -9.85 37.35 16.83
C ASN A 85 -8.71 37.12 15.86
N LEU A 86 -7.99 36.00 16.03
CA LEU A 86 -6.97 35.56 15.11
C LEU A 86 -7.60 34.67 14.03
N ARG A 87 -7.48 35.05 12.77
CA ARG A 87 -7.91 34.25 11.61
C ARG A 87 -6.74 33.46 11.08
N PHE A 88 -6.90 32.14 10.98
CA PHE A 88 -5.94 31.23 10.39
C PHE A 88 -6.48 30.69 9.08
N LYS A 89 -5.65 30.75 8.01
CA LYS A 89 -5.98 30.22 6.69
C LYS A 89 -4.87 29.26 6.25
N ALA A 90 -5.25 28.05 5.87
CA ALA A 90 -4.38 27.10 5.19
C ALA A 90 -4.90 26.82 3.78
N ARG A 91 -4.02 26.77 2.81
CA ARG A 91 -4.36 26.46 1.41
C ARG A 91 -3.32 25.52 0.82
N GLU A 92 -3.81 24.46 0.19
CA GLU A 92 -3.04 23.52 -0.58
C GLU A 92 -3.81 23.12 -1.84
N ARG A 93 -3.12 22.86 -2.94
CA ARG A 93 -3.73 22.36 -4.18
C ARG A 93 -2.84 21.28 -4.77
N TYR A 94 -3.37 20.09 -4.81
CA TYR A 94 -2.71 18.93 -5.41
C TYR A 94 -3.71 18.07 -6.18
N SER A 95 -3.18 17.19 -7.01
CA SER A 95 -3.96 16.23 -7.80
C SER A 95 -3.17 14.94 -7.91
N PHE A 96 -3.87 13.83 -8.01
CA PHE A 96 -3.28 12.53 -8.28
C PHE A 96 -3.63 12.08 -9.69
N GLY A 97 -2.73 11.35 -10.30
CA GLY A 97 -2.94 10.77 -11.62
C GLY A 97 -2.10 9.52 -11.82
N VAL A 98 -2.50 8.74 -12.79
CA VAL A 98 -1.79 7.54 -13.24
C VAL A 98 -1.46 7.72 -14.70
N SER A 99 -0.18 7.64 -15.06
CA SER A 99 0.27 7.78 -16.44
C SER A 99 0.36 6.44 -17.16
N ASP A 100 0.64 5.36 -16.43
CA ASP A 100 0.72 4.01 -16.97
C ASP A 100 -0.19 3.07 -16.19
N TRP A 101 -1.12 2.42 -16.89
CA TRP A 101 -2.08 1.48 -16.30
C TRP A 101 -1.41 0.24 -15.68
N ARG A 102 -0.19 -0.10 -16.13
CA ARG A 102 0.58 -1.23 -15.61
C ARG A 102 1.11 -1.00 -14.20
N SER A 103 1.03 0.23 -13.71
CA SER A 103 1.50 0.59 -12.37
C SER A 103 0.65 0.04 -11.25
N PHE A 104 -0.61 -0.27 -11.53
CA PHE A 104 -1.53 -0.82 -10.56
C PHE A 104 -2.26 -2.04 -11.10
N PHE A 105 -2.28 -3.07 -10.30
CA PHE A 105 -3.16 -4.22 -10.47
C PHE A 105 -4.05 -4.30 -9.24
N GLY A 106 -5.34 -4.54 -9.42
CA GLY A 106 -6.28 -4.64 -8.31
C GLY A 106 -7.42 -5.57 -8.61
N SER A 107 -8.00 -6.11 -7.54
CA SER A 107 -9.26 -6.84 -7.55
C SER A 107 -10.21 -6.19 -6.58
N ALA A 108 -11.45 -6.08 -6.95
CA ALA A 108 -12.50 -5.55 -6.09
C ALA A 108 -13.10 -6.62 -5.13
N GLY A 109 -12.56 -7.85 -5.18
CA GLY A 109 -13.09 -8.99 -4.42
C GLY A 109 -13.95 -9.92 -5.25
#